data_e29da1570f27bcf21fd2a50f58f20628
#
_entry.id   e29da1570f27bcf21fd2a50f58f20628
#
_cell.length_a   1.000
_cell.length_b   1.000
_cell.length_c   1.000
_cell.angle_alpha   90.00
_cell.angle_beta   90.00
_cell.angle_gamma   90.00
#
_symmetry.space_group_name_H-M   'P 1'
#
loop_
_entity.id
_entity.type
_entity.pdbx_description
1 polymer ?
#
loop_
_entity_poly.entity_id
_entity_poly.type
_entity_poly.pdbx_seq_one_letter_code
_entity_poly.pdbx_strand_id
1 'polypeptide(L)'
;MSHRKYEAPRHGSLGFLPRKRAKRQRGRVRSFPKDDQSKAPHLTAFMGYKAGMTHILREANKPGSKLHQKEVVEAVTIIETPPIVIVGLVGYIETPRGLKALSTLWAQHLSEECKRRFYRNWVQSKKKAFTKYASKFETNSAKVLARIKKYCTVIRVLVHTQTQLLGLKQKKANIMEVQINGGSVADKVDYSYKLFEQKVSVDQVFQPNEMIDTIGVCKGKGFNGVVRRWGVKLLPRKTHRGRRKVACIGSWHPSRVKFSVPRAGQLGYHHRTEVNKKIYRIGRGDDPKNGSTDQDVTEKQITPLGGFPHYGVIKNDFLMLKGAIVGTKKRVITLRKSLHPQVSRSALEEINLKFIDTSTKFGHGRFQTVKEKNDFFGPLYRNERKKEAK
;
A
#
# COMPACT_ATOMS: atom_id res chain seq x y z
N MET A 1 11.36 9.18 49.00
CA MET A 1 10.99 9.45 47.60
C MET A 1 10.01 10.60 47.59
N SER A 2 10.21 11.65 46.77
CA SER A 2 9.26 12.74 46.67
C SER A 2 8.01 12.26 45.92
N HIS A 3 6.84 12.54 46.50
CA HIS A 3 5.56 12.23 45.88
C HIS A 3 5.28 13.22 44.73
N ARG A 4 4.83 12.69 43.58
CA ARG A 4 4.41 13.53 42.47
C ARG A 4 3.03 14.13 42.77
N LYS A 5 2.93 15.47 42.84
CA LYS A 5 1.68 16.16 43.13
C LYS A 5 0.62 16.01 42.03
N TYR A 6 1.04 16.01 40.78
CA TYR A 6 0.13 15.99 39.62
C TYR A 6 0.52 14.87 38.68
N GLU A 7 -0.46 14.13 38.22
CA GLU A 7 -0.28 13.13 37.17
C GLU A 7 -0.19 13.80 35.81
N ALA A 8 0.53 13.21 34.90
CA ALA A 8 0.63 13.63 33.52
C ALA A 8 0.57 12.42 32.60
N PRO A 9 -0.15 12.54 31.47
CA PRO A 9 -0.22 11.44 30.51
C PRO A 9 1.15 11.14 29.93
N ARG A 10 1.33 9.88 29.51
CA ARG A 10 2.54 9.42 28.87
C ARG A 10 2.74 10.09 27.51
N HIS A 11 3.97 10.46 27.18
CA HIS A 11 4.35 10.90 25.85
C HIS A 11 4.62 9.70 24.94
N GLY A 12 3.81 9.53 23.90
CA GLY A 12 3.90 8.46 22.92
C GLY A 12 3.34 7.11 23.39
N SER A 13 2.94 6.29 22.45
CA SER A 13 2.37 4.96 22.70
C SER A 13 3.46 3.89 22.78
N LEU A 14 3.39 3.00 23.75
CA LEU A 14 4.25 1.83 23.89
C LEU A 14 3.87 0.70 22.91
N GLY A 15 2.66 0.72 22.34
CA GLY A 15 2.19 -0.28 21.37
C GLY A 15 2.91 -0.25 20.03
N PHE A 16 3.67 0.84 19.76
CA PHE A 16 4.48 0.98 18.54
C PHE A 16 5.98 0.77 18.78
N LEU A 17 6.36 0.16 19.87
CA LEU A 17 7.75 -0.21 20.16
C LEU A 17 8.08 -1.61 19.59
N PRO A 18 9.36 -1.88 19.28
CA PRO A 18 10.49 -0.95 19.19
C PRO A 18 10.41 -0.04 17.96
N ARG A 19 10.79 1.24 18.09
CA ARG A 19 10.88 2.18 16.98
C ARG A 19 12.21 2.01 16.24
N LYS A 20 12.32 0.94 15.46
CA LYS A 20 13.49 0.62 14.64
C LYS A 20 13.19 0.70 13.15
N ARG A 21 14.22 0.73 12.32
CA ARG A 21 14.08 0.64 10.85
C ARG A 21 13.44 -0.69 10.47
N ALA A 22 12.47 -0.67 9.55
CA ALA A 22 11.88 -1.87 9.00
C ALA A 22 12.94 -2.70 8.24
N LYS A 23 12.90 -4.03 8.40
CA LYS A 23 13.84 -4.94 7.71
C LYS A 23 13.63 -4.97 6.19
N ARG A 24 12.41 -4.70 5.71
CA ARG A 24 12.05 -4.73 4.28
C ARG A 24 11.20 -3.52 3.93
N GLN A 25 11.31 -3.12 2.66
CA GLN A 25 10.54 -1.98 2.12
C GLN A 25 9.07 -2.32 1.91
N ARG A 26 8.76 -3.56 1.54
CA ARG A 26 7.38 -4.04 1.37
C ARG A 26 6.72 -4.29 2.72
N GLY A 27 5.48 -3.83 2.88
CA GLY A 27 4.67 -4.15 4.05
C GLY A 27 4.40 -5.66 4.15
N ARG A 28 4.55 -6.24 5.34
CA ARG A 28 4.23 -7.64 5.62
C ARG A 28 2.82 -7.73 6.18
N VAL A 29 1.99 -8.57 5.60
CA VAL A 29 0.70 -8.95 6.18
C VAL A 29 0.96 -9.86 7.38
N ARG A 30 0.53 -9.45 8.55
CA ARG A 30 0.66 -10.25 9.78
C ARG A 30 -0.53 -11.15 10.03
N SER A 31 -1.70 -10.72 9.62
CA SER A 31 -2.96 -11.46 9.74
C SER A 31 -3.76 -11.27 8.47
N PHE A 32 -4.38 -12.32 7.99
CA PHE A 32 -5.37 -12.28 6.91
C PHE A 32 -6.79 -12.32 7.49
N PRO A 33 -7.81 -11.89 6.75
CA PRO A 33 -9.19 -12.03 7.17
C PRO A 33 -9.52 -13.48 7.51
N LYS A 34 -10.47 -13.67 8.45
CA LYS A 34 -10.97 -15.00 8.77
C LYS A 34 -11.57 -15.65 7.52
N ASP A 35 -11.34 -16.94 7.35
CA ASP A 35 -11.85 -17.69 6.22
C ASP A 35 -13.37 -17.94 6.37
N ASP A 36 -14.08 -17.87 5.26
CA ASP A 36 -15.51 -18.11 5.18
C ASP A 36 -15.75 -19.07 4.00
N GLN A 37 -16.00 -20.32 4.30
CA GLN A 37 -16.17 -21.39 3.31
C GLN A 37 -17.43 -21.25 2.46
N SER A 38 -18.40 -20.45 2.90
CA SER A 38 -19.65 -20.22 2.15
C SER A 38 -19.44 -19.39 0.88
N LYS A 39 -18.33 -18.66 0.79
CA LYS A 39 -18.00 -17.80 -0.35
C LYS A 39 -17.17 -18.54 -1.38
N ALA A 40 -17.25 -18.10 -2.63
CA ALA A 40 -16.34 -18.58 -3.67
C ALA A 40 -14.87 -18.25 -3.35
N PRO A 41 -13.91 -19.07 -3.81
CA PRO A 41 -12.48 -18.81 -3.62
C PRO A 41 -12.07 -17.43 -4.16
N HIS A 42 -11.40 -16.62 -3.32
CA HIS A 42 -10.97 -15.28 -3.67
C HIS A 42 -9.67 -14.87 -2.99
N LEU A 43 -8.95 -13.92 -3.59
CA LEU A 43 -7.74 -13.33 -3.04
C LEU A 43 -8.08 -12.30 -1.96
N THR A 44 -7.26 -12.24 -0.91
CA THR A 44 -7.48 -11.34 0.25
C THR A 44 -6.55 -10.13 0.30
N ALA A 45 -5.57 -10.04 -0.56
CA ALA A 45 -4.60 -8.94 -0.59
C ALA A 45 -4.06 -8.66 -2.00
N PHE A 46 -3.53 -7.46 -2.19
CA PHE A 46 -2.94 -6.97 -3.42
C PHE A 46 -1.72 -6.08 -3.15
N MET A 47 -0.96 -5.73 -4.18
CA MET A 47 0.16 -4.79 -4.08
C MET A 47 0.04 -3.66 -5.10
N GLY A 48 0.20 -2.43 -4.65
CA GLY A 48 0.26 -1.25 -5.52
C GLY A 48 1.39 -0.30 -5.15
N TYR A 49 1.55 0.76 -5.91
CA TYR A 49 2.60 1.75 -5.72
C TYR A 49 1.98 3.13 -5.45
N LYS A 50 2.41 3.77 -4.38
CA LYS A 50 1.91 5.10 -4.03
C LYS A 50 2.36 6.12 -5.07
N ALA A 51 1.42 6.67 -5.82
CA ALA A 51 1.70 7.68 -6.84
C ALA A 51 1.71 9.10 -6.25
N GLY A 52 0.63 9.52 -5.65
CA GLY A 52 0.52 10.86 -5.09
C GLY A 52 -0.79 11.09 -4.38
N MET A 53 -1.13 12.34 -4.18
CA MET A 53 -2.38 12.75 -3.58
C MET A 53 -3.03 13.86 -4.41
N THR A 54 -4.34 13.88 -4.40
CA THR A 54 -5.16 14.96 -4.92
C THR A 54 -6.34 15.20 -3.99
N HIS A 55 -7.22 16.11 -4.33
CA HIS A 55 -8.49 16.29 -3.64
C HIS A 55 -9.65 16.10 -4.62
N ILE A 56 -10.78 15.81 -4.05
CA ILE A 56 -12.03 15.57 -4.75
C ILE A 56 -13.15 16.37 -4.12
N LEU A 57 -14.17 16.66 -4.91
CA LEU A 57 -15.45 17.14 -4.44
C LEU A 57 -16.43 15.99 -4.51
N ARG A 58 -17.13 15.73 -3.44
CA ARG A 58 -18.19 14.73 -3.37
C ARG A 58 -19.38 15.20 -2.56
N GLU A 59 -20.52 14.61 -2.80
CA GLU A 59 -21.67 14.74 -1.94
C GLU A 59 -21.56 13.80 -0.73
N ALA A 60 -21.84 14.31 0.46
CA ALA A 60 -21.77 13.51 1.68
C ALA A 60 -23.13 12.83 1.95
N ASN A 61 -23.19 11.52 1.80
CA ASN A 61 -24.36 10.73 2.18
C ASN A 61 -24.24 10.28 3.64
N LYS A 62 -24.56 11.18 4.58
CA LYS A 62 -24.46 10.93 6.03
C LYS A 62 -25.76 11.32 6.75
N PRO A 63 -26.80 10.46 6.69
CA PRO A 63 -28.05 10.72 7.39
C PRO A 63 -27.81 11.02 8.88
N GLY A 64 -28.48 12.07 9.39
CA GLY A 64 -28.32 12.54 10.76
C GLY A 64 -27.10 13.45 11.02
N SER A 65 -26.27 13.74 10.01
CA SER A 65 -25.17 14.70 10.11
C SER A 65 -25.59 16.06 9.52
N LYS A 66 -25.03 17.16 10.06
CA LYS A 66 -25.17 18.49 9.47
C LYS A 66 -24.55 18.62 8.06
N LEU A 67 -23.74 17.64 7.66
CA LEU A 67 -23.09 17.59 6.35
C LEU A 67 -23.86 16.74 5.33
N HIS A 68 -25.00 16.13 5.72
CA HIS A 68 -25.80 15.30 4.81
C HIS A 68 -26.24 16.12 3.59
N GLN A 69 -26.08 15.53 2.40
CA GLN A 69 -26.38 16.13 1.09
C GLN A 69 -25.59 17.43 0.78
N LYS A 70 -24.55 17.75 1.58
CA LYS A 70 -23.67 18.87 1.28
C LYS A 70 -22.42 18.41 0.53
N GLU A 71 -21.91 19.31 -0.29
CA GLU A 71 -20.64 19.12 -0.97
C GLU A 71 -19.46 19.24 0.00
N VAL A 72 -18.57 18.27 -0.05
CA VAL A 72 -17.41 18.20 0.82
C VAL A 72 -16.15 17.96 -0.01
N VAL A 73 -15.13 18.78 0.23
CA VAL A 73 -13.79 18.56 -0.35
C VAL A 73 -13.03 17.61 0.55
N GLU A 74 -12.54 16.52 -0.01
CA GLU A 74 -11.74 15.53 0.72
C GLU A 74 -10.43 15.23 0.00
N ALA A 75 -9.37 15.00 0.79
CA ALA A 75 -8.10 14.54 0.26
C ALA A 75 -8.16 13.05 -0.06
N VAL A 76 -7.55 12.67 -1.19
CA VAL A 76 -7.43 11.27 -1.61
C VAL A 76 -6.01 10.93 -2.02
N THR A 77 -5.63 9.69 -1.79
CA THR A 77 -4.35 9.14 -2.26
C THR A 77 -4.57 8.22 -3.43
N ILE A 78 -3.76 8.38 -4.47
CA ILE A 78 -3.77 7.54 -5.65
C ILE A 78 -2.66 6.50 -5.53
N ILE A 79 -3.05 5.23 -5.71
CA ILE A 79 -2.15 4.08 -5.74
C ILE A 79 -2.25 3.45 -7.12
N GLU A 80 -1.17 3.42 -7.87
CA GLU A 80 -1.10 2.68 -9.12
C GLU A 80 -0.99 1.18 -8.84
N THR A 81 -1.85 0.39 -9.47
CA THR A 81 -2.01 -1.04 -9.22
C THR A 81 -1.86 -1.83 -10.52
N PRO A 82 -0.63 -1.94 -11.06
CA PRO A 82 -0.43 -2.83 -12.20
C PRO A 82 -0.88 -4.23 -11.85
N PRO A 83 -1.41 -5.01 -12.80
CA PRO A 83 -1.84 -6.37 -12.53
C PRO A 83 -0.68 -7.19 -11.93
N ILE A 84 -0.98 -7.98 -10.90
CA ILE A 84 -0.04 -8.89 -10.27
C ILE A 84 -0.05 -10.24 -10.96
N VAL A 85 1.05 -10.97 -10.89
CA VAL A 85 1.15 -12.32 -11.47
C VAL A 85 1.32 -13.34 -10.34
N ILE A 86 0.58 -14.44 -10.42
CA ILE A 86 0.67 -15.55 -9.48
C ILE A 86 1.75 -16.51 -9.98
N VAL A 87 2.74 -16.77 -9.13
CA VAL A 87 3.93 -17.58 -9.46
C VAL A 87 4.15 -18.76 -8.55
N GLY A 88 3.19 -19.05 -7.70
CA GLY A 88 3.30 -20.23 -6.85
C GLY A 88 2.21 -20.37 -5.82
N LEU A 89 2.18 -21.52 -5.20
CA LEU A 89 1.23 -21.94 -4.18
C LEU A 89 1.99 -22.48 -2.98
N VAL A 90 1.58 -22.11 -1.78
CA VAL A 90 2.12 -22.61 -0.52
C VAL A 90 0.98 -23.17 0.32
N GLY A 91 1.09 -24.43 0.67
CA GLY A 91 0.18 -25.07 1.61
C GLY A 91 0.73 -25.03 3.04
N TYR A 92 -0.12 -24.64 3.99
CA TYR A 92 0.18 -24.57 5.40
C TYR A 92 -0.66 -25.55 6.19
N ILE A 93 -0.05 -26.16 7.19
CA ILE A 93 -0.70 -26.99 8.21
C ILE A 93 -0.73 -26.22 9.53
N GLU A 94 -1.78 -26.43 10.28
CA GLU A 94 -1.87 -25.94 11.66
C GLU A 94 -1.15 -26.89 12.60
N THR A 95 -0.29 -26.33 13.45
CA THR A 95 0.42 -27.06 14.48
C THR A 95 0.24 -26.33 15.80
N PRO A 96 0.44 -27.00 16.95
CA PRO A 96 0.37 -26.34 18.26
C PRO A 96 1.30 -25.12 18.38
N ARG A 97 2.34 -25.03 17.56
CA ARG A 97 3.29 -23.92 17.50
C ARG A 97 2.92 -22.85 16.45
N GLY A 98 1.76 -22.95 15.83
CA GLY A 98 1.28 -22.07 14.75
C GLY A 98 1.36 -22.70 13.36
N LEU A 99 1.12 -21.90 12.33
CA LEU A 99 1.14 -22.33 10.94
C LEU A 99 2.55 -22.73 10.49
N LYS A 100 2.69 -23.91 9.90
CA LYS A 100 3.92 -24.43 9.30
C LYS A 100 3.70 -24.69 7.80
N ALA A 101 4.58 -24.16 6.95
CA ALA A 101 4.55 -24.47 5.54
C ALA A 101 4.90 -25.96 5.32
N LEU A 102 4.04 -26.67 4.61
CA LEU A 102 4.24 -28.09 4.27
C LEU A 102 4.96 -28.23 2.93
N SER A 103 4.40 -27.63 1.89
CA SER A 103 4.92 -27.71 0.53
C SER A 103 4.69 -26.42 -0.22
N THR A 104 5.59 -26.12 -1.16
CA THR A 104 5.48 -24.98 -2.07
C THR A 104 5.61 -25.48 -3.49
N LEU A 105 4.67 -25.11 -4.33
CA LEU A 105 4.70 -25.34 -5.77
C LEU A 105 4.91 -23.98 -6.45
N TRP A 106 5.98 -23.83 -7.22
CA TRP A 106 6.21 -22.67 -8.08
C TRP A 106 5.66 -22.93 -9.47
N ALA A 107 5.32 -21.89 -10.19
CA ALA A 107 4.98 -21.96 -11.60
C ALA A 107 6.20 -22.41 -12.43
N GLN A 108 5.94 -22.97 -13.59
CA GLN A 108 6.99 -23.48 -14.48
C GLN A 108 7.84 -22.34 -15.06
N HIS A 109 7.15 -21.28 -15.54
CA HIS A 109 7.80 -20.14 -16.15
C HIS A 109 7.74 -18.91 -15.22
N LEU A 110 8.89 -18.46 -14.77
CA LEU A 110 9.02 -17.26 -13.95
C LEU A 110 9.58 -16.10 -14.77
N SER A 111 8.98 -14.93 -14.64
CA SER A 111 9.45 -13.70 -15.27
C SER A 111 10.85 -13.30 -14.79
N GLU A 112 11.60 -12.56 -15.60
CA GLU A 112 12.90 -12.01 -15.21
C GLU A 112 12.79 -11.13 -13.96
N GLU A 113 11.76 -10.31 -13.87
CA GLU A 113 11.51 -9.45 -12.72
C GLU A 113 11.39 -10.24 -11.41
N CYS A 114 10.68 -11.37 -11.46
CA CYS A 114 10.54 -12.29 -10.33
C CYS A 114 11.90 -12.93 -10.00
N LYS A 115 12.61 -13.46 -11.00
CA LYS A 115 13.93 -14.09 -10.81
C LYS A 115 14.94 -13.13 -10.21
N ARG A 116 14.91 -11.84 -10.57
CA ARG A 116 15.77 -10.80 -9.98
C ARG A 116 15.65 -10.71 -8.46
N ARG A 117 14.51 -11.03 -7.86
CA ARG A 117 14.31 -11.01 -6.41
C ARG A 117 15.17 -12.02 -5.65
N PHE A 118 15.55 -13.11 -6.29
CA PHE A 118 16.37 -14.17 -5.70
C PHE A 118 17.88 -13.88 -5.77
N TYR A 119 18.29 -12.86 -6.51
CA TYR A 119 19.70 -12.51 -6.68
C TYR A 119 20.04 -11.21 -5.94
N ARG A 120 21.21 -11.21 -5.31
CA ARG A 120 21.82 -9.96 -4.79
C ARG A 120 22.36 -9.10 -5.92
N ASN A 121 23.18 -9.71 -6.78
CA ASN A 121 23.78 -9.07 -7.94
C ASN A 121 23.37 -9.82 -9.21
N TRP A 122 22.38 -9.27 -9.91
CA TRP A 122 21.83 -9.85 -11.13
C TRP A 122 22.84 -9.82 -12.29
N VAL A 123 23.56 -8.71 -12.43
CA VAL A 123 24.46 -8.48 -13.59
C VAL A 123 25.58 -9.52 -13.62
N GLN A 124 26.20 -9.81 -12.48
CA GLN A 124 27.31 -10.76 -12.38
C GLN A 124 26.88 -12.22 -12.23
N SER A 125 25.58 -12.50 -12.14
CA SER A 125 25.08 -13.83 -11.91
C SER A 125 24.92 -14.62 -13.20
N LYS A 126 24.98 -15.98 -13.11
CA LYS A 126 24.71 -16.89 -14.25
C LYS A 126 23.23 -16.98 -14.63
N LYS A 127 22.32 -16.33 -13.90
CA LYS A 127 20.84 -16.22 -14.14
C LYS A 127 20.10 -17.57 -14.28
N LYS A 128 20.63 -18.64 -13.72
CA LYS A 128 20.12 -20.03 -13.85
C LYS A 128 19.10 -20.42 -12.77
N ALA A 129 18.54 -19.45 -11.99
CA ALA A 129 17.53 -19.76 -10.99
C ALA A 129 16.30 -20.42 -11.62
N PHE A 130 15.80 -21.46 -10.96
CA PHE A 130 14.62 -22.25 -11.33
C PHE A 130 14.73 -23.09 -12.63
N THR A 131 15.84 -23.11 -13.34
CA THR A 131 15.96 -23.92 -14.58
C THR A 131 15.76 -25.41 -14.32
N LYS A 132 16.45 -25.98 -13.31
CA LYS A 132 16.28 -27.39 -12.92
C LYS A 132 14.89 -27.69 -12.34
N TYR A 133 14.24 -26.69 -11.75
CA TYR A 133 12.89 -26.82 -11.23
C TYR A 133 11.86 -26.88 -12.37
N ALA A 134 12.00 -26.00 -13.36
CA ALA A 134 11.12 -25.96 -14.53
C ALA A 134 11.13 -27.29 -15.32
N SER A 135 12.30 -27.91 -15.51
CA SER A 135 12.40 -29.21 -16.20
C SER A 135 11.71 -30.37 -15.49
N LYS A 136 11.56 -30.28 -14.14
CA LYS A 136 10.89 -31.31 -13.32
C LYS A 136 9.46 -30.94 -12.94
N PHE A 137 8.93 -29.86 -13.47
CA PHE A 137 7.62 -29.33 -13.06
C PHE A 137 6.49 -30.32 -13.33
N GLU A 138 6.38 -30.84 -14.54
CA GLU A 138 5.29 -31.73 -14.96
C GLU A 138 5.23 -33.03 -14.14
N THR A 139 6.38 -33.64 -13.85
CA THR A 139 6.45 -34.87 -13.05
C THR A 139 6.12 -34.67 -11.57
N ASN A 140 6.41 -33.50 -11.02
CA ASN A 140 6.29 -33.25 -9.59
C ASN A 140 5.03 -32.48 -9.21
N SER A 141 4.45 -31.68 -10.11
CA SER A 141 3.33 -30.77 -9.80
C SER A 141 2.11 -31.51 -9.27
N ALA A 142 1.67 -32.59 -9.92
CA ALA A 142 0.53 -33.40 -9.52
C ALA A 142 0.70 -34.00 -8.12
N LYS A 143 1.90 -34.54 -7.81
CA LYS A 143 2.22 -35.12 -6.49
C LYS A 143 2.17 -34.04 -5.38
N VAL A 144 2.72 -32.84 -5.65
CA VAL A 144 2.71 -31.73 -4.68
C VAL A 144 1.30 -31.21 -4.47
N LEU A 145 0.49 -31.06 -5.52
CA LEU A 145 -0.91 -30.63 -5.42
C LEU A 145 -1.74 -31.61 -4.60
N ALA A 146 -1.64 -32.92 -4.88
CA ALA A 146 -2.33 -33.96 -4.10
C ALA A 146 -1.94 -33.93 -2.62
N ARG A 147 -0.65 -33.74 -2.32
CA ARG A 147 -0.15 -33.59 -0.95
C ARG A 147 -0.71 -32.36 -0.26
N ILE A 148 -0.80 -31.22 -0.95
CA ILE A 148 -1.37 -30.00 -0.40
C ILE A 148 -2.87 -30.16 -0.14
N LYS A 149 -3.62 -30.72 -1.08
CA LYS A 149 -5.07 -30.98 -0.93
C LYS A 149 -5.35 -31.89 0.27
N LYS A 150 -4.51 -32.90 0.51
CA LYS A 150 -4.71 -33.90 1.57
C LYS A 150 -4.40 -33.38 2.98
N TYR A 151 -3.35 -32.57 3.15
CA TYR A 151 -2.80 -32.28 4.48
C TYR A 151 -2.87 -30.82 4.90
N CYS A 152 -3.08 -29.87 3.99
CA CYS A 152 -3.04 -28.45 4.31
C CYS A 152 -4.41 -27.92 4.71
N THR A 153 -4.42 -26.99 5.65
CA THR A 153 -5.63 -26.26 6.10
C THR A 153 -5.70 -24.86 5.53
N VAL A 154 -4.56 -24.21 5.34
CA VAL A 154 -4.47 -22.83 4.84
C VAL A 154 -3.67 -22.79 3.53
N ILE A 155 -4.25 -22.15 2.53
CA ILE A 155 -3.65 -22.01 1.20
C ILE A 155 -3.28 -20.55 0.96
N ARG A 156 -2.04 -20.32 0.51
CA ARG A 156 -1.54 -19.02 0.10
C ARG A 156 -0.89 -19.10 -1.26
N VAL A 157 -1.13 -18.10 -2.08
CA VAL A 157 -0.43 -17.91 -3.36
C VAL A 157 0.74 -16.97 -3.23
N LEU A 158 1.78 -17.23 -3.99
CA LEU A 158 2.92 -16.34 -4.18
C LEU A 158 2.63 -15.45 -5.36
N VAL A 159 2.61 -14.15 -5.11
CA VAL A 159 2.33 -13.14 -6.15
C VAL A 159 3.50 -12.18 -6.27
N HIS A 160 3.74 -11.67 -7.48
CA HIS A 160 4.71 -10.60 -7.69
C HIS A 160 4.13 -9.43 -8.46
N THR A 161 4.73 -8.26 -8.29
CA THR A 161 4.38 -7.05 -9.03
C THR A 161 5.09 -7.03 -10.38
N GLN A 162 4.46 -6.48 -11.41
CA GLN A 162 5.05 -6.23 -12.71
C GLN A 162 5.67 -4.82 -12.74
N THR A 163 6.98 -4.74 -12.50
CA THR A 163 7.68 -3.44 -12.39
C THR A 163 7.99 -2.81 -13.75
N GLN A 164 8.01 -3.58 -14.82
CA GLN A 164 8.22 -3.09 -16.19
C GLN A 164 7.08 -2.20 -16.68
N LEU A 165 5.85 -2.46 -16.22
CA LEU A 165 4.67 -1.65 -16.56
C LEU A 165 4.69 -0.27 -15.90
N LEU A 166 5.52 -0.08 -14.88
CA LEU A 166 5.66 1.17 -14.15
C LEU A 166 6.77 2.04 -14.75
N GLY A 167 6.60 3.35 -14.76
CA GLY A 167 7.65 4.31 -15.12
C GLY A 167 8.78 4.46 -14.09
N LEU A 168 8.96 3.45 -13.21
CA LEU A 168 9.94 3.46 -12.15
C LEU A 168 11.24 2.77 -12.58
N LYS A 169 12.39 3.27 -12.09
CA LYS A 169 13.70 2.66 -12.36
C LYS A 169 13.91 1.30 -11.66
N GLN A 170 12.95 0.81 -10.90
CA GLN A 170 13.03 -0.48 -10.23
C GLN A 170 12.76 -1.62 -11.23
N LYS A 171 13.73 -2.53 -11.38
CA LYS A 171 13.61 -3.73 -12.23
C LYS A 171 13.28 -5.01 -11.47
N LYS A 172 13.50 -5.00 -10.15
CA LYS A 172 13.29 -6.16 -9.27
C LYS A 172 11.86 -6.15 -8.74
N ALA A 173 11.09 -7.21 -8.99
CA ALA A 173 9.72 -7.35 -8.51
C ALA A 173 9.64 -7.46 -6.98
N ASN A 174 8.50 -7.08 -6.43
CA ASN A 174 8.15 -7.37 -5.04
C ASN A 174 7.33 -8.67 -5.02
N ILE A 175 7.72 -9.61 -4.18
CA ILE A 175 7.03 -10.90 -4.01
C ILE A 175 6.35 -10.91 -2.65
N MET A 176 5.13 -11.46 -2.59
CA MET A 176 4.33 -11.58 -1.38
C MET A 176 3.49 -12.84 -1.39
N GLU A 177 3.20 -13.37 -0.21
CA GLU A 177 2.17 -14.38 -0.02
C GLU A 177 0.81 -13.70 0.17
N VAL A 178 -0.21 -14.22 -0.49
CA VAL A 178 -1.61 -13.80 -0.36
C VAL A 178 -2.45 -15.02 -0.01
N GLN A 179 -3.20 -14.95 1.08
CA GLN A 179 -4.10 -16.02 1.47
C GLN A 179 -5.32 -16.05 0.56
N ILE A 180 -5.77 -17.24 0.22
CA ILE A 180 -7.04 -17.48 -0.47
C ILE A 180 -8.06 -17.89 0.57
N ASN A 181 -9.20 -17.22 0.55
CA ASN A 181 -10.35 -17.52 1.37
C ASN A 181 -11.52 -17.94 0.49
N GLY A 182 -12.46 -18.69 1.06
CA GLY A 182 -13.68 -19.17 0.40
C GLY A 182 -13.55 -20.59 -0.17
N GLY A 183 -14.62 -21.35 -0.12
CA GLY A 183 -14.66 -22.73 -0.60
C GLY A 183 -13.88 -23.73 0.23
N SER A 184 -13.83 -24.96 -0.24
CA SER A 184 -13.02 -26.04 0.35
C SER A 184 -11.51 -25.87 0.07
N VAL A 185 -10.66 -26.63 0.74
CA VAL A 185 -9.22 -26.62 0.47
C VAL A 185 -8.91 -27.06 -0.97
N ALA A 186 -9.66 -28.03 -1.47
CA ALA A 186 -9.51 -28.50 -2.84
C ALA A 186 -9.83 -27.39 -3.86
N ASP A 187 -10.94 -26.68 -3.65
CA ASP A 187 -11.36 -25.56 -4.51
C ASP A 187 -10.34 -24.42 -4.51
N LYS A 188 -9.76 -24.11 -3.34
CA LYS A 188 -8.69 -23.10 -3.21
C LYS A 188 -7.44 -23.49 -3.98
N VAL A 189 -7.06 -24.76 -3.94
CA VAL A 189 -5.89 -25.27 -4.67
C VAL A 189 -6.14 -25.24 -6.17
N ASP A 190 -7.31 -25.67 -6.64
CA ASP A 190 -7.66 -25.67 -8.05
C ASP A 190 -7.81 -24.23 -8.60
N TYR A 191 -8.44 -23.35 -7.84
CA TYR A 191 -8.49 -21.91 -8.15
C TYR A 191 -7.09 -21.30 -8.27
N SER A 192 -6.20 -21.62 -7.33
CA SER A 192 -4.81 -21.13 -7.35
C SER A 192 -4.04 -21.62 -8.57
N TYR A 193 -4.18 -22.90 -8.90
CA TYR A 193 -3.46 -23.53 -10.00
C TYR A 193 -3.92 -22.97 -11.35
N LYS A 194 -5.23 -22.74 -11.52
CA LYS A 194 -5.79 -22.09 -12.71
C LYS A 194 -5.21 -20.71 -12.96
N LEU A 195 -4.88 -19.98 -11.88
CA LEU A 195 -4.34 -18.62 -11.97
C LEU A 195 -2.81 -18.56 -12.08
N PHE A 196 -2.10 -19.71 -12.18
CA PHE A 196 -0.65 -19.69 -12.35
C PHE A 196 -0.27 -18.98 -13.65
N GLU A 197 0.76 -18.13 -13.56
CA GLU A 197 1.31 -17.33 -14.66
C GLU A 197 0.34 -16.27 -15.23
N GLN A 198 -0.91 -16.24 -14.73
CA GLN A 198 -1.90 -15.27 -15.17
C GLN A 198 -1.79 -13.92 -14.46
N LYS A 199 -2.20 -12.88 -15.18
CA LYS A 199 -2.31 -11.52 -14.65
C LYS A 199 -3.64 -11.37 -13.92
N VAL A 200 -3.58 -10.91 -12.69
CA VAL A 200 -4.75 -10.60 -11.87
C VAL A 200 -4.83 -9.10 -11.70
N SER A 201 -5.93 -8.50 -12.12
CA SER A 201 -6.22 -7.08 -11.98
C SER A 201 -6.79 -6.76 -10.59
N VAL A 202 -6.82 -5.49 -10.24
CA VAL A 202 -7.24 -5.04 -8.90
C VAL A 202 -8.75 -5.18 -8.69
N ASP A 203 -9.55 -5.05 -9.72
CA ASP A 203 -11.01 -5.21 -9.70
C ASP A 203 -11.47 -6.64 -9.40
N GLN A 204 -10.65 -7.65 -9.69
CA GLN A 204 -10.89 -9.04 -9.29
C GLN A 204 -10.73 -9.28 -7.78
N VAL A 205 -10.08 -8.35 -7.07
CA VAL A 205 -9.81 -8.50 -5.63
C VAL A 205 -10.62 -7.55 -4.77
N PHE A 206 -10.78 -6.31 -5.21
CA PHE A 206 -11.47 -5.26 -4.46
C PHE A 206 -12.65 -4.70 -5.25
N GLN A 207 -13.64 -4.20 -4.51
CA GLN A 207 -14.82 -3.54 -5.08
C GLN A 207 -14.84 -2.04 -4.72
N PRO A 208 -15.49 -1.20 -5.52
CA PRO A 208 -15.77 0.18 -5.14
C PRO A 208 -16.50 0.25 -3.79
N ASN A 209 -16.31 1.32 -3.04
CA ASN A 209 -16.87 1.55 -1.71
C ASN A 209 -16.40 0.59 -0.60
N GLU A 210 -15.55 -0.41 -0.91
CA GLU A 210 -15.01 -1.35 0.09
C GLU A 210 -14.03 -0.64 1.04
N MET A 211 -14.04 -1.03 2.31
CA MET A 211 -13.01 -0.65 3.29
C MET A 211 -11.86 -1.63 3.24
N ILE A 212 -10.66 -1.11 3.04
CA ILE A 212 -9.43 -1.91 3.00
C ILE A 212 -8.40 -1.41 4.00
N ASP A 213 -7.42 -2.25 4.27
CA ASP A 213 -6.28 -1.92 5.12
C ASP A 213 -5.02 -1.71 4.27
N THR A 214 -4.28 -0.65 4.56
CA THR A 214 -3.02 -0.35 3.89
C THR A 214 -1.83 -0.66 4.80
N ILE A 215 -0.90 -1.43 4.29
CA ILE A 215 0.28 -1.88 5.03
C ILE A 215 1.54 -1.42 4.29
N GLY A 216 2.37 -0.68 4.99
CA GLY A 216 3.58 -0.16 4.37
C GLY A 216 4.61 0.32 5.38
N VAL A 217 5.66 0.92 4.87
CA VAL A 217 6.75 1.49 5.66
C VAL A 217 6.72 3.00 5.53
N CYS A 218 6.60 3.71 6.66
CA CYS A 218 6.49 5.16 6.66
C CYS A 218 7.77 5.85 6.18
N LYS A 219 7.69 7.15 5.95
CA LYS A 219 8.84 7.98 5.52
C LYS A 219 9.91 8.00 6.60
N GLY A 220 11.15 7.71 6.24
CA GLY A 220 12.30 7.78 7.14
C GLY A 220 12.66 9.22 7.48
N LYS A 221 13.05 9.46 8.74
CA LYS A 221 13.49 10.75 9.26
C LYS A 221 14.84 10.67 9.98
N GLY A 222 15.48 9.50 9.92
CA GLY A 222 16.79 9.27 10.54
C GLY A 222 16.78 9.27 12.06
N PHE A 223 17.93 9.54 12.66
CA PHE A 223 18.09 9.66 14.11
C PHE A 223 17.51 11.00 14.60
N ASN A 224 16.64 10.96 15.57
CA ASN A 224 15.98 12.14 16.11
C ASN A 224 16.00 12.16 17.63
N GLY A 225 16.08 13.36 18.20
CA GLY A 225 15.99 13.61 19.63
C GLY A 225 14.60 13.32 20.20
N VAL A 226 14.51 13.26 21.50
CA VAL A 226 13.29 12.89 22.25
C VAL A 226 12.10 13.80 21.97
N VAL A 227 12.33 15.09 21.78
CA VAL A 227 11.25 16.06 21.53
C VAL A 227 10.49 15.72 20.25
N ARG A 228 11.19 15.49 19.15
CA ARG A 228 10.56 15.11 17.88
C ARG A 228 10.09 13.67 17.85
N ARG A 229 10.86 12.77 18.45
CA ARG A 229 10.59 11.32 18.40
C ARG A 229 9.43 10.93 19.31
N TRP A 230 9.26 11.60 20.47
CA TRP A 230 8.29 11.24 21.49
C TRP A 230 7.30 12.34 21.85
N GLY A 231 7.56 13.58 21.39
CA GLY A 231 6.70 14.71 21.72
C GLY A 231 6.78 15.15 23.18
N VAL A 232 7.93 14.95 23.82
CA VAL A 232 8.13 15.41 25.19
C VAL A 232 8.18 16.95 25.22
N LYS A 233 7.73 17.53 26.33
CA LYS A 233 7.73 18.98 26.53
C LYS A 233 9.15 19.53 26.51
N LEU A 234 9.36 20.65 25.84
CA LEU A 234 10.60 21.42 25.92
C LEU A 234 10.81 21.91 27.34
N LEU A 235 12.04 21.79 27.84
CA LEU A 235 12.42 22.36 29.11
C LEU A 235 12.50 23.90 29.02
N PRO A 236 12.42 24.61 30.17
CA PRO A 236 12.51 26.06 30.20
C PRO A 236 13.76 26.63 29.54
N ARG A 237 13.72 27.87 29.05
CA ARG A 237 14.83 28.51 28.34
C ARG A 237 16.14 28.55 29.15
N LYS A 238 16.06 28.74 30.42
CA LYS A 238 17.22 28.82 31.35
C LYS A 238 17.82 27.44 31.70
N THR A 239 17.31 26.34 31.15
CA THR A 239 17.83 25.01 31.48
C THR A 239 19.28 24.85 31.04
N HIS A 240 20.16 24.55 32.00
CA HIS A 240 21.54 24.24 31.74
C HIS A 240 21.66 22.90 30.99
N ARG A 241 22.66 22.76 30.08
CA ARG A 241 22.91 21.57 29.24
C ARG A 241 21.84 21.21 28.20
N GLY A 242 20.94 22.15 27.91
CA GLY A 242 20.01 22.06 26.78
C GLY A 242 18.57 21.74 27.14
N ARG A 243 17.68 22.24 26.29
CA ARG A 243 16.22 22.21 26.48
C ARG A 243 15.54 20.98 25.86
N ARG A 244 16.16 20.34 24.88
CA ARG A 244 15.58 19.26 24.07
C ARG A 244 15.89 17.88 24.65
N LYS A 245 15.65 17.72 25.94
CA LYS A 245 15.96 16.52 26.73
C LYS A 245 14.79 16.11 27.61
N VAL A 246 14.86 14.91 28.14
CA VAL A 246 14.03 14.46 29.28
C VAL A 246 14.78 14.84 30.54
N ALA A 247 14.14 15.55 31.47
CA ALA A 247 14.75 16.03 32.69
C ALA A 247 15.21 14.89 33.59
N CYS A 248 14.33 13.90 33.82
CA CYS A 248 14.61 12.72 34.64
C CYS A 248 14.33 11.45 33.87
N ILE A 249 15.25 10.50 33.88
CA ILE A 249 15.16 9.24 33.17
C ILE A 249 14.80 8.05 34.06
N GLY A 250 14.62 8.30 35.35
CA GLY A 250 14.25 7.30 36.34
C GLY A 250 14.74 7.66 37.74
N SER A 251 14.35 6.86 38.72
CA SER A 251 14.83 6.95 40.10
C SER A 251 16.21 6.33 40.23
N TRP A 252 16.85 6.51 41.40
CA TRP A 252 18.13 5.83 41.71
C TRP A 252 18.00 4.32 41.65
N HIS A 253 16.97 3.77 42.27
CA HIS A 253 16.63 2.36 42.18
C HIS A 253 15.30 2.11 41.45
N PRO A 254 15.24 1.13 40.59
CA PRO A 254 16.31 0.23 40.10
C PRO A 254 17.36 1.02 39.30
N SER A 255 18.64 0.66 39.40
CA SER A 255 19.80 1.34 38.79
C SER A 255 19.86 1.24 37.24
N ARG A 256 18.77 0.97 36.59
CA ARG A 256 18.61 0.88 35.12
C ARG A 256 17.56 1.85 34.61
N VAL A 257 17.71 2.29 33.37
CA VAL A 257 16.68 3.05 32.69
C VAL A 257 15.61 2.10 32.17
N LYS A 258 14.35 2.32 32.56
CA LYS A 258 13.23 1.49 32.12
C LYS A 258 13.01 1.63 30.62
N PHE A 259 12.55 0.54 29.96
CA PHE A 259 12.26 0.52 28.52
C PHE A 259 11.20 1.58 28.10
N SER A 260 10.32 1.96 29.01
CA SER A 260 9.26 2.93 28.77
C SER A 260 9.72 4.39 28.71
N VAL A 261 10.97 4.69 29.07
CA VAL A 261 11.49 6.06 29.07
C VAL A 261 11.75 6.53 27.62
N PRO A 262 11.26 7.72 27.24
CA PRO A 262 11.56 8.30 25.93
C PRO A 262 13.07 8.54 25.74
N ARG A 263 13.63 8.02 24.65
CA ARG A 263 15.04 8.18 24.27
C ARG A 263 15.15 8.63 22.81
N ALA A 264 16.25 9.29 22.47
CA ALA A 264 16.63 9.54 21.10
C ALA A 264 16.84 8.23 20.32
N GLY A 265 16.70 8.27 19.02
CA GLY A 265 16.89 7.11 18.14
C GLY A 265 16.23 7.29 16.80
N GLN A 266 16.04 6.18 16.10
CA GLN A 266 15.40 6.14 14.78
C GLN A 266 13.97 6.65 14.83
N LEU A 267 13.64 7.58 13.94
CA LEU A 267 12.27 8.04 13.67
C LEU A 267 11.94 7.81 12.20
N GLY A 268 10.78 7.25 11.98
CA GLY A 268 10.34 6.88 10.63
C GLY A 268 11.01 5.62 10.09
N TYR A 269 10.64 5.26 8.85
CA TYR A 269 10.95 3.97 8.25
C TYR A 269 10.45 2.79 9.10
N HIS A 270 9.26 2.97 9.69
CA HIS A 270 8.58 1.99 10.51
C HIS A 270 7.51 1.27 9.71
N HIS A 271 7.39 -0.04 9.91
CA HIS A 271 6.26 -0.81 9.38
C HIS A 271 4.99 -0.39 10.12
N ARG A 272 3.94 -0.05 9.38
CA ARG A 272 2.63 0.37 9.90
C ARG A 272 1.51 -0.26 9.10
N THR A 273 0.44 -0.59 9.79
CA THR A 273 -0.84 -0.97 9.20
C THR A 273 -1.83 0.12 9.53
N GLU A 274 -2.41 0.72 8.52
CA GLU A 274 -3.51 1.67 8.65
C GLU A 274 -4.78 0.98 8.20
N VAL A 275 -5.76 0.90 9.08
CA VAL A 275 -7.02 0.20 8.84
C VAL A 275 -8.10 1.14 8.33
N ASN A 276 -9.14 0.57 7.72
CA ASN A 276 -10.37 1.27 7.33
C ASN A 276 -10.13 2.44 6.35
N LYS A 277 -9.37 2.18 5.28
CA LYS A 277 -9.26 3.11 4.15
C LYS A 277 -10.32 2.78 3.11
N LYS A 278 -11.23 3.70 2.85
CA LYS A 278 -12.31 3.50 1.89
C LYS A 278 -11.81 3.69 0.46
N ILE A 279 -12.20 2.77 -0.42
CA ILE A 279 -11.99 2.90 -1.87
C ILE A 279 -13.08 3.82 -2.41
N TYR A 280 -12.68 4.93 -3.01
CA TYR A 280 -13.59 5.88 -3.64
C TYR A 280 -13.79 5.57 -5.12
N ARG A 281 -12.74 5.13 -5.81
CA ARG A 281 -12.79 4.75 -7.22
C ARG A 281 -11.74 3.70 -7.53
N ILE A 282 -12.09 2.79 -8.42
CA ILE A 282 -11.16 1.91 -9.13
C ILE A 282 -11.13 2.42 -10.56
N GLY A 283 -10.01 3.00 -10.99
CA GLY A 283 -9.84 3.52 -12.34
C GLY A 283 -9.02 2.58 -13.20
N ARG A 284 -9.43 2.40 -14.46
CA ARG A 284 -8.70 1.62 -15.44
C ARG A 284 -7.65 2.48 -16.14
N GLY A 285 -6.49 1.89 -16.39
CA GLY A 285 -5.39 2.59 -17.08
C GLY A 285 -5.66 2.90 -18.53
N ASP A 286 -6.43 2.03 -19.20
CA ASP A 286 -6.76 2.15 -20.62
C ASP A 286 -7.84 3.20 -20.92
N ASP A 287 -8.59 3.64 -19.91
CA ASP A 287 -9.65 4.62 -20.05
C ASP A 287 -9.07 6.05 -20.09
N PRO A 288 -9.22 6.79 -21.22
CA PRO A 288 -8.75 8.17 -21.32
C PRO A 288 -9.54 9.14 -20.43
N LYS A 289 -10.74 8.76 -19.98
CA LYS A 289 -11.65 9.58 -19.15
C LYS A 289 -11.61 9.15 -17.67
N ASN A 290 -10.59 8.42 -17.23
CA ASN A 290 -10.53 7.88 -15.88
C ASN A 290 -10.43 8.93 -14.75
N GLY A 291 -10.19 10.20 -15.08
CA GLY A 291 -10.24 11.37 -14.20
C GLY A 291 -11.54 12.18 -14.27
N SER A 292 -12.47 11.82 -15.15
CA SER A 292 -13.79 12.48 -15.30
C SER A 292 -14.82 11.87 -14.36
N THR A 293 -15.91 12.58 -14.12
CA THR A 293 -17.07 12.11 -13.33
C THR A 293 -18.35 12.39 -14.13
N ASP A 294 -19.47 11.88 -13.67
CA ASP A 294 -20.77 12.08 -14.33
C ASP A 294 -21.18 13.57 -14.37
N GLN A 295 -20.71 14.37 -13.41
CA GLN A 295 -20.97 15.83 -13.36
C GLN A 295 -19.84 16.66 -14.01
N ASP A 296 -18.62 16.15 -14.07
CA ASP A 296 -17.49 16.76 -14.75
C ASP A 296 -17.16 15.98 -16.00
N VAL A 297 -17.80 16.38 -17.10
CA VAL A 297 -17.67 15.74 -18.43
C VAL A 297 -16.35 16.08 -19.13
N THR A 298 -15.47 16.88 -18.53
CA THR A 298 -14.15 17.19 -19.08
C THR A 298 -13.36 15.92 -19.33
N GLU A 299 -12.89 15.70 -20.55
CA GLU A 299 -12.04 14.56 -20.89
C GLU A 299 -10.66 14.72 -20.27
N LYS A 300 -10.44 14.06 -19.16
CA LYS A 300 -9.17 14.12 -18.43
C LYS A 300 -8.81 12.79 -17.78
N GLN A 301 -7.52 12.55 -17.70
CA GLN A 301 -6.97 11.44 -16.92
C GLN A 301 -6.73 11.85 -15.48
N ILE A 302 -6.60 10.85 -14.59
CA ILE A 302 -6.29 11.06 -13.17
C ILE A 302 -4.92 11.72 -12.94
N THR A 303 -4.02 11.66 -13.90
CA THR A 303 -2.69 12.26 -13.82
C THR A 303 -2.79 13.78 -13.86
N PRO A 304 -2.31 14.50 -12.81
CA PRO A 304 -2.28 15.96 -12.83
C PRO A 304 -1.41 16.51 -13.96
N LEU A 305 -1.65 17.77 -14.34
CA LEU A 305 -0.79 18.47 -15.27
C LEU A 305 0.68 18.43 -14.83
N GLY A 306 1.56 17.98 -15.71
CA GLY A 306 2.97 17.77 -15.43
C GLY A 306 3.29 16.48 -14.68
N GLY A 307 2.30 15.62 -14.42
CA GLY A 307 2.45 14.36 -13.68
C GLY A 307 2.43 14.52 -12.16
N PHE A 308 2.36 13.41 -11.44
CA PHE A 308 2.52 13.43 -9.99
C PHE A 308 3.98 13.75 -9.63
N PRO A 309 4.25 14.76 -8.76
CA PRO A 309 5.61 15.12 -8.36
C PRO A 309 6.37 13.92 -7.80
N HIS A 310 7.58 13.68 -8.32
CA HIS A 310 8.45 12.56 -8.00
C HIS A 310 7.93 11.16 -8.39
N TYR A 311 6.79 11.05 -9.07
CA TYR A 311 6.27 9.76 -9.56
C TYR A 311 6.19 9.75 -11.09
N GLY A 312 5.48 10.67 -11.68
CA GLY A 312 5.22 10.79 -13.10
C GLY A 312 3.77 10.53 -13.47
N VAL A 313 3.56 9.95 -14.64
CA VAL A 313 2.24 9.63 -15.20
C VAL A 313 1.79 8.25 -14.73
N ILE A 314 0.51 8.09 -14.44
CA ILE A 314 -0.14 6.80 -14.20
C ILE A 314 -0.54 6.20 -15.52
N LYS A 315 -0.12 4.97 -15.78
CA LYS A 315 -0.41 4.23 -17.02
C LYS A 315 -1.28 3.00 -16.80
N ASN A 316 -1.27 2.47 -15.60
CA ASN A 316 -2.00 1.25 -15.24
C ASN A 316 -3.25 1.59 -14.43
N ASP A 317 -4.01 0.56 -14.08
CA ASP A 317 -5.13 0.67 -13.15
C ASP A 317 -4.69 1.32 -11.84
N PHE A 318 -5.62 1.99 -11.19
CA PHE A 318 -5.33 2.66 -9.94
C PHE A 318 -6.50 2.59 -8.96
N LEU A 319 -6.16 2.71 -7.69
CA LEU A 319 -7.11 2.87 -6.60
C LEU A 319 -7.04 4.29 -6.05
N MET A 320 -8.20 4.89 -5.87
CA MET A 320 -8.38 6.15 -5.14
C MET A 320 -8.84 5.84 -3.73
N LEU A 321 -8.00 6.13 -2.74
CA LEU A 321 -8.28 5.87 -1.33
C LEU A 321 -8.49 7.16 -0.56
N LYS A 322 -9.46 7.15 0.33
CA LYS A 322 -9.76 8.27 1.23
C LYS A 322 -8.56 8.63 2.10
N GLY A 323 -8.21 9.92 2.13
CA GLY A 323 -7.20 10.47 3.01
C GLY A 323 -5.77 10.12 2.64
N ALA A 324 -4.86 10.28 3.58
CA ALA A 324 -3.45 9.94 3.42
C ALA A 324 -3.19 8.47 3.74
N ILE A 325 -2.16 7.90 3.13
CA ILE A 325 -1.68 6.55 3.42
C ILE A 325 -0.19 6.57 3.75
N VAL A 326 0.25 5.53 4.47
CA VAL A 326 1.64 5.32 4.87
C VAL A 326 2.60 5.32 3.67
N GLY A 327 3.82 5.80 3.87
CA GLY A 327 4.91 5.68 2.89
C GLY A 327 5.14 6.91 2.03
N THR A 328 6.24 6.85 1.30
CA THR A 328 6.65 7.85 0.30
C THR A 328 6.06 7.49 -1.07
N LYS A 329 6.01 8.45 -1.99
CA LYS A 329 5.77 8.18 -3.41
C LYS A 329 6.77 7.14 -3.95
N LYS A 330 6.38 6.34 -4.91
CA LYS A 330 7.12 5.19 -5.48
C LYS A 330 7.23 3.95 -4.57
N ARG A 331 6.82 4.01 -3.31
CA ARG A 331 6.89 2.88 -2.39
C ARG A 331 5.76 1.90 -2.65
N VAL A 332 6.10 0.61 -2.65
CA VAL A 332 5.12 -0.48 -2.68
C VAL A 332 4.29 -0.46 -1.41
N ILE A 333 2.99 -0.51 -1.56
CA ILE A 333 2.00 -0.59 -0.50
C ILE A 333 1.26 -1.91 -0.65
N THR A 334 1.15 -2.65 0.42
CA THR A 334 0.33 -3.85 0.50
C THR A 334 -1.08 -3.45 0.88
N LEU A 335 -2.04 -3.90 0.12
CA LEU A 335 -3.47 -3.69 0.31
C LEU A 335 -4.08 -5.00 0.78
N ARG A 336 -4.92 -4.98 1.79
CA ARG A 336 -5.54 -6.18 2.36
C ARG A 336 -7.03 -5.91 2.61
N LYS A 337 -7.87 -6.90 2.35
CA LYS A 337 -9.27 -6.86 2.78
C LYS A 337 -9.36 -6.65 4.29
N SER A 338 -10.38 -5.94 4.75
CA SER A 338 -10.57 -5.68 6.18
C SER A 338 -10.61 -6.98 6.98
N LEU A 339 -10.03 -6.97 8.19
CA LEU A 339 -10.07 -8.12 9.10
C LEU A 339 -11.44 -8.34 9.74
N HIS A 340 -12.19 -7.25 9.90
CA HIS A 340 -13.46 -7.26 10.60
C HIS A 340 -14.61 -6.87 9.66
N PRO A 341 -15.80 -7.38 9.89
CA PRO A 341 -16.99 -6.91 9.18
C PRO A 341 -17.17 -5.40 9.34
N GLN A 342 -17.52 -4.73 8.28
CA GLN A 342 -17.69 -3.28 8.25
C GLN A 342 -19.16 -2.92 8.40
N VAL A 343 -19.53 -2.43 9.58
CA VAL A 343 -20.92 -2.09 9.95
C VAL A 343 -21.12 -0.60 10.22
N SER A 344 -20.07 0.20 10.21
CA SER A 344 -20.14 1.64 10.45
C SER A 344 -20.85 2.37 9.31
N ARG A 345 -21.58 3.46 9.64
CA ARG A 345 -22.23 4.29 8.62
C ARG A 345 -21.27 4.77 7.53
N SER A 346 -20.05 5.16 7.92
CA SER A 346 -19.02 5.57 6.96
C SER A 346 -18.50 4.45 6.07
N ALA A 347 -18.61 3.19 6.51
CA ALA A 347 -18.25 2.04 5.70
C ALA A 347 -19.35 1.69 4.69
N LEU A 348 -20.60 1.84 5.07
CA LEU A 348 -21.76 1.56 4.23
C LEU A 348 -22.13 2.72 3.30
N GLU A 349 -21.59 3.92 3.55
CA GLU A 349 -21.81 5.10 2.71
C GLU A 349 -21.40 4.84 1.26
N GLU A 350 -22.31 5.02 0.33
CA GLU A 350 -22.01 5.06 -1.10
C GLU A 350 -21.36 6.39 -1.48
N ILE A 351 -20.34 6.33 -2.33
CA ILE A 351 -19.55 7.51 -2.69
C ILE A 351 -19.94 7.98 -4.08
N ASN A 352 -20.51 9.19 -4.14
CA ASN A 352 -20.78 9.90 -5.37
C ASN A 352 -19.75 11.02 -5.57
N LEU A 353 -18.88 10.85 -6.57
CA LEU A 353 -17.82 11.82 -6.89
C LEU A 353 -18.36 12.85 -7.88
N LYS A 354 -18.33 14.13 -7.50
CA LYS A 354 -18.72 15.23 -8.36
C LYS A 354 -17.57 15.76 -9.22
N PHE A 355 -16.38 15.90 -8.61
CA PHE A 355 -15.21 16.48 -9.28
C PHE A 355 -13.92 15.87 -8.74
N ILE A 356 -12.95 15.67 -9.62
CA ILE A 356 -11.60 15.22 -9.30
C ILE A 356 -10.62 16.30 -9.77
N ASP A 357 -9.79 16.80 -8.85
CA ASP A 357 -8.78 17.81 -9.20
C ASP A 357 -7.57 17.19 -9.89
N THR A 358 -7.30 17.65 -11.09
CA THR A 358 -6.15 17.26 -11.92
C THR A 358 -5.22 18.43 -12.22
N SER A 359 -5.32 19.53 -11.46
CA SER A 359 -4.40 20.66 -11.55
C SER A 359 -2.97 20.24 -11.18
N THR A 360 -1.99 21.00 -11.66
CA THR A 360 -0.58 20.74 -11.34
C THR A 360 -0.32 20.67 -9.83
N LYS A 361 0.51 19.73 -9.40
CA LYS A 361 0.90 19.54 -8.00
C LYS A 361 2.34 20.02 -7.71
N PHE A 362 2.99 20.66 -8.68
CA PHE A 362 4.31 21.28 -8.49
C PHE A 362 4.24 22.65 -7.82
N GLY A 363 3.11 23.29 -7.88
CA GLY A 363 2.81 24.57 -7.26
C GLY A 363 1.31 24.68 -7.00
N HIS A 364 0.77 25.87 -7.02
CA HIS A 364 -0.66 26.13 -6.94
C HIS A 364 -1.25 26.07 -8.36
N GLY A 365 -1.69 24.88 -8.77
CA GLY A 365 -2.26 24.65 -10.09
C GLY A 365 -3.60 25.36 -10.28
N ARG A 366 -3.81 25.87 -11.48
CA ARG A 366 -5.01 26.63 -11.86
C ARG A 366 -5.87 25.88 -12.89
N PHE A 367 -5.24 25.16 -13.80
CA PHE A 367 -5.91 24.48 -14.91
C PHE A 367 -6.03 22.99 -14.69
N GLN A 368 -7.14 22.40 -15.14
CA GLN A 368 -7.41 20.97 -15.04
C GLN A 368 -6.82 20.20 -16.23
N THR A 369 -6.81 20.78 -17.42
CA THR A 369 -6.32 20.16 -18.66
C THR A 369 -5.35 21.07 -19.41
N VAL A 370 -4.56 20.46 -20.29
CA VAL A 370 -3.65 21.21 -21.18
C VAL A 370 -4.43 22.08 -22.14
N LYS A 371 -5.61 21.61 -22.61
CA LYS A 371 -6.49 22.35 -23.50
C LYS A 371 -6.94 23.64 -22.84
N GLU A 372 -7.51 23.57 -21.66
CA GLU A 372 -7.95 24.73 -20.85
C GLU A 372 -6.82 25.76 -20.68
N LYS A 373 -5.60 25.28 -20.39
CA LYS A 373 -4.43 26.15 -20.25
C LYS A 373 -4.07 26.85 -21.55
N ASN A 374 -4.09 26.14 -22.66
CA ASN A 374 -3.77 26.72 -23.98
C ASN A 374 -4.85 27.69 -24.44
N ASP A 375 -6.11 27.40 -24.22
CA ASP A 375 -7.23 28.29 -24.55
C ASP A 375 -7.15 29.60 -23.76
N PHE A 376 -6.74 29.52 -22.49
CA PHE A 376 -6.56 30.72 -21.65
C PHE A 376 -5.36 31.58 -22.04
N PHE A 377 -4.20 30.97 -22.31
CA PHE A 377 -2.97 31.70 -22.63
C PHE A 377 -2.79 32.01 -24.13
N GLY A 378 -3.56 31.35 -24.98
CA GLY A 378 -3.36 31.39 -26.42
C GLY A 378 -2.09 30.64 -26.87
N PRO A 379 -1.72 30.79 -28.18
CA PRO A 379 -0.55 30.12 -28.71
C PRO A 379 0.73 30.63 -28.04
N LEU A 380 1.60 29.69 -27.64
CA LEU A 380 2.87 30.03 -27.04
C LEU A 380 3.84 30.54 -28.14
N TYR A 381 4.52 31.63 -27.89
CA TYR A 381 5.53 32.21 -28.78
C TYR A 381 6.55 31.22 -29.35
N ARG A 382 6.95 30.22 -28.54
CA ARG A 382 7.80 29.11 -28.97
C ARG A 382 7.17 28.25 -30.07
N ASN A 383 5.85 28.11 -30.09
CA ASN A 383 5.14 27.31 -31.06
C ASN A 383 4.87 28.11 -32.36
N GLU A 384 4.73 29.44 -32.26
CA GLU A 384 4.64 30.36 -33.38
C GLU A 384 5.95 30.35 -34.15
N ARG A 385 7.09 30.54 -33.49
CA ARG A 385 8.42 30.44 -34.14
C ARG A 385 8.69 29.09 -34.81
N LYS A 386 8.13 27.99 -34.31
CA LYS A 386 8.24 26.68 -34.95
C LYS A 386 7.33 26.54 -36.17
N LYS A 387 6.25 27.31 -36.25
CA LYS A 387 5.39 27.36 -37.46
C LYS A 387 6.00 28.24 -38.52
N GLU A 388 6.64 29.34 -38.14
CA GLU A 388 7.36 30.25 -39.06
C GLU A 388 8.66 29.62 -39.59
N ALA A 389 9.27 28.70 -38.86
CA ALA A 389 10.48 27.99 -39.25
C ALA A 389 10.23 26.70 -40.06
N LYS A 390 8.97 26.34 -40.33
CA LYS A 390 8.54 25.26 -41.23
C LYS A 390 7.92 25.85 -42.50
#